data_c1cd4f572721a3f930ff74b8211e5678
#
_entry.id   c1cd4f572721a3f930ff74b8211e5678
#
_cell.length_a   1.000
_cell.length_b   1.000
_cell.length_c   1.000
_cell.angle_alpha   90.00
_cell.angle_beta   90.00
_cell.angle_gamma   90.00
#
_symmetry.space_group_name_H-M   'P 1'
#
loop_
_entity.id
_entity.type
_entity.pdbx_description
1 polymer ?
#
loop_
_entity_poly.entity_id
_entity_poly.type
_entity_poly.pdbx_seq_one_letter_code
_entity_poly.pdbx_strand_id
1 'polypeptide(L)'
;MIDGQMKNLQCAFLIMFVGFTFAMSGCYYDNKTEMYGTAVCDTANPTYTATIQPMINQNCIGCHGSSSPSGGVSLTSYEQVKAVATKGSLEGTMNQSGGYAVMPPAGKLATCKLNQVAKWIRNGAPQ
;
A
#
# COMPACT_ATOMS: atom_id res chain seq x y z
N MET A 1 -43.49 51.60 -7.84
CA MET A 1 -42.41 51.10 -8.74
C MET A 1 -41.25 50.42 -8.00
N ILE A 2 -41.20 50.44 -6.68
CA ILE A 2 -40.08 49.90 -5.89
C ILE A 2 -40.28 48.39 -5.55
N ASP A 3 -41.54 47.94 -5.44
CA ASP A 3 -41.85 46.54 -5.06
C ASP A 3 -41.44 45.47 -6.10
N GLY A 4 -41.49 45.81 -7.39
CA GLY A 4 -41.08 44.86 -8.45
C GLY A 4 -39.60 44.61 -8.50
N GLN A 5 -38.80 45.61 -8.19
CA GLN A 5 -37.34 45.51 -8.17
C GLN A 5 -36.82 44.62 -7.01
N MET A 6 -37.44 44.75 -5.83
CA MET A 6 -37.07 43.94 -4.67
C MET A 6 -37.44 42.47 -4.84
N LYS A 7 -38.57 42.14 -5.44
CA LYS A 7 -38.96 40.74 -5.74
C LYS A 7 -38.02 40.09 -6.74
N ASN A 8 -37.61 40.82 -7.77
CA ASN A 8 -36.64 40.28 -8.76
C ASN A 8 -35.26 40.06 -8.15
N LEU A 9 -34.84 40.95 -7.25
CA LEU A 9 -33.56 40.81 -6.54
C LEU A 9 -33.59 39.62 -5.58
N GLN A 10 -34.68 39.39 -4.85
CA GLN A 10 -34.85 38.22 -3.98
C GLN A 10 -34.87 36.89 -4.76
N CYS A 11 -35.56 36.84 -5.92
CA CYS A 11 -35.52 35.65 -6.78
C CYS A 11 -34.12 35.38 -7.31
N ALA A 12 -33.36 36.40 -7.71
CA ALA A 12 -32.00 36.24 -8.18
C ALA A 12 -31.06 35.68 -7.08
N PHE A 13 -31.19 36.19 -5.84
CA PHE A 13 -30.42 35.65 -4.69
C PHE A 13 -30.79 34.20 -4.34
N LEU A 14 -32.08 33.84 -4.40
CA LEU A 14 -32.51 32.46 -4.16
C LEU A 14 -31.99 31.50 -5.22
N ILE A 15 -32.01 31.88 -6.50
CA ILE A 15 -31.48 31.05 -7.59
C ILE A 15 -29.96 30.88 -7.46
N MET A 16 -29.25 31.94 -7.09
CA MET A 16 -27.81 31.91 -6.88
C MET A 16 -27.42 31.01 -5.67
N PHE A 17 -28.20 31.06 -4.59
CA PHE A 17 -27.99 30.26 -3.40
C PHE A 17 -28.26 28.76 -3.64
N VAL A 18 -29.34 28.44 -4.37
CA VAL A 18 -29.67 27.05 -4.77
C VAL A 18 -28.63 26.51 -5.75
N GLY A 19 -28.15 27.32 -6.70
CA GLY A 19 -27.07 26.94 -7.61
C GLY A 19 -25.75 26.65 -6.87
N PHE A 20 -25.43 27.44 -5.86
CA PHE A 20 -24.22 27.26 -5.05
C PHE A 20 -24.25 25.99 -4.18
N THR A 21 -25.42 25.63 -3.63
CA THR A 21 -25.57 24.40 -2.84
C THR A 21 -25.48 23.14 -3.70
N PHE A 22 -25.90 23.18 -4.96
CA PHE A 22 -25.72 22.05 -5.90
C PHE A 22 -24.27 21.86 -6.37
N ALA A 23 -23.47 22.92 -6.42
CA ALA A 23 -22.06 22.83 -6.81
C ALA A 23 -21.17 22.20 -5.74
N MET A 24 -21.62 22.14 -4.47
CA MET A 24 -20.88 21.57 -3.35
C MET A 24 -21.14 20.06 -3.12
N SER A 25 -22.09 19.45 -3.81
CA SER A 25 -22.34 18.01 -3.73
C SER A 25 -21.50 17.22 -4.72
N GLY A 26 -20.22 17.56 -4.87
CA GLY A 26 -19.24 16.68 -5.43
C GLY A 26 -19.00 15.54 -4.45
N CYS A 27 -19.76 14.44 -4.56
CA CYS A 27 -19.39 13.19 -3.93
C CYS A 27 -18.07 12.75 -4.57
N TYR A 28 -16.98 13.04 -3.88
CA TYR A 28 -15.71 12.39 -4.14
C TYR A 28 -15.86 10.93 -3.69
N TYR A 29 -16.35 10.12 -4.60
CA TYR A 29 -16.39 8.68 -4.45
C TYR A 29 -15.01 8.16 -4.77
N ASP A 30 -14.13 8.20 -3.77
CA ASP A 30 -12.83 7.54 -3.85
C ASP A 30 -13.05 6.03 -3.77
N ASN A 31 -13.41 5.45 -4.89
CA ASN A 31 -13.51 4.00 -5.01
C ASN A 31 -12.10 3.42 -5.13
N LYS A 32 -11.42 3.29 -3.99
CA LYS A 32 -10.09 2.67 -3.90
C LYS A 32 -10.04 1.32 -4.59
N THR A 33 -11.17 0.64 -4.67
CA THR A 33 -11.34 -0.66 -5.34
C THR A 33 -11.22 -0.54 -6.86
N GLU A 34 -11.66 0.58 -7.44
CA GLU A 34 -11.64 0.79 -8.88
C GLU A 34 -10.31 1.38 -9.38
N MET A 35 -9.65 2.20 -8.56
CA MET A 35 -8.38 2.84 -8.91
C MET A 35 -7.15 1.95 -8.66
N TYR A 36 -7.22 1.01 -7.70
CA TYR A 36 -6.11 0.09 -7.37
C TYR A 36 -6.46 -1.38 -7.64
N GLY A 37 -7.59 -1.66 -8.29
CA GLY A 37 -8.20 -2.98 -8.39
C GLY A 37 -8.56 -3.53 -7.00
N THR A 38 -9.44 -4.48 -6.91
CA THR A 38 -9.39 -5.43 -5.81
C THR A 38 -8.08 -6.19 -6.02
N ALA A 39 -7.00 -5.73 -5.41
CA ALA A 39 -5.85 -6.58 -5.23
C ALA A 39 -6.33 -7.70 -4.30
N VAL A 40 -7.05 -8.66 -4.90
CA VAL A 40 -7.31 -9.94 -4.25
C VAL A 40 -5.94 -10.39 -3.80
N CYS A 41 -5.78 -10.51 -2.49
CA CYS A 41 -4.52 -10.94 -1.92
C CYS A 41 -4.24 -12.36 -2.42
N ASP A 42 -3.62 -12.45 -3.60
CA ASP A 42 -3.28 -13.74 -4.17
C ASP A 42 -2.15 -14.36 -3.35
N THR A 43 -2.53 -15.34 -2.55
CA THR A 43 -1.62 -16.18 -1.78
C THR A 43 -1.61 -17.61 -2.29
N ALA A 44 -2.22 -17.90 -3.44
CA ALA A 44 -2.31 -19.27 -3.94
C ALA A 44 -0.91 -19.85 -4.22
N ASN A 45 -0.14 -19.20 -5.08
CA ASN A 45 1.18 -19.67 -5.49
C ASN A 45 2.19 -18.51 -5.62
N PRO A 46 2.56 -17.83 -4.53
CA PRO A 46 3.55 -16.76 -4.61
C PRO A 46 4.92 -17.35 -5.02
N THR A 47 5.56 -16.69 -6.00
CA THR A 47 6.94 -16.98 -6.41
C THR A 47 7.85 -15.80 -6.11
N TYR A 48 9.16 -16.04 -6.11
CA TYR A 48 10.12 -14.96 -5.92
C TYR A 48 9.96 -13.88 -6.98
N THR A 49 10.03 -14.27 -8.24
CA THR A 49 10.04 -13.32 -9.36
C THR A 49 8.74 -12.50 -9.46
N ALA A 50 7.59 -13.16 -9.34
CA ALA A 50 6.30 -12.48 -9.55
C ALA A 50 5.81 -11.71 -8.31
N THR A 51 6.14 -12.19 -7.10
CA THR A 51 5.52 -11.68 -5.86
C THR A 51 6.53 -11.07 -4.90
N ILE A 52 7.61 -11.79 -4.60
CA ILE A 52 8.52 -11.42 -3.52
C ILE A 52 9.51 -10.35 -3.95
N GLN A 53 10.14 -10.52 -5.12
CA GLN A 53 11.13 -9.57 -5.64
C GLN A 53 10.59 -8.14 -5.80
N PRO A 54 9.41 -7.90 -6.40
CA PRO A 54 8.84 -6.54 -6.47
C PRO A 54 8.60 -5.93 -5.10
N MET A 55 8.15 -6.72 -4.13
CA MET A 55 7.92 -6.27 -2.77
C MET A 55 9.23 -5.91 -2.05
N ILE A 56 10.27 -6.74 -2.17
CA ILE A 56 11.62 -6.49 -1.63
C ILE A 56 12.19 -5.21 -2.24
N ASN A 57 12.07 -5.04 -3.56
CA ASN A 57 12.55 -3.85 -4.26
C ASN A 57 11.90 -2.57 -3.77
N GLN A 58 10.59 -2.60 -3.50
CA GLN A 58 9.85 -1.43 -3.04
C GLN A 58 10.12 -1.06 -1.58
N ASN A 59 10.37 -2.04 -0.71
CA ASN A 59 10.33 -1.82 0.73
C ASN A 59 11.65 -2.08 1.46
N CYS A 60 12.61 -2.74 0.82
CA CYS A 60 13.82 -3.25 1.50
C CYS A 60 15.13 -2.77 0.86
N ILE A 61 15.21 -2.70 -0.48
CA ILE A 61 16.46 -2.42 -1.21
C ILE A 61 17.05 -1.04 -0.89
N GLY A 62 16.23 -0.06 -0.53
CA GLY A 62 16.73 1.26 -0.11
C GLY A 62 17.78 1.19 1.01
N CYS A 63 17.65 0.22 1.92
CA CYS A 63 18.59 -0.01 3.03
C CYS A 63 19.43 -1.29 2.84
N HIS A 64 18.92 -2.30 2.13
CA HIS A 64 19.53 -3.60 1.97
C HIS A 64 20.06 -3.86 0.54
N GLY A 65 20.46 -2.78 -0.14
CA GLY A 65 21.08 -2.82 -1.46
C GLY A 65 22.53 -3.34 -1.42
N SER A 66 23.14 -3.48 -2.61
CA SER A 66 24.46 -4.11 -2.78
C SER A 66 25.66 -3.28 -2.32
N SER A 67 25.58 -1.94 -2.35
CA SER A 67 26.75 -1.07 -2.13
C SER A 67 27.15 -0.92 -0.66
N SER A 68 26.20 -0.91 0.26
CA SER A 68 26.43 -0.83 1.71
C SER A 68 25.18 -1.27 2.45
N PRO A 69 24.91 -2.57 2.51
CA PRO A 69 23.66 -3.06 3.08
C PRO A 69 23.63 -2.85 4.59
N SER A 70 22.54 -2.29 5.10
CA SER A 70 22.32 -2.10 6.53
C SER A 70 22.43 -3.42 7.29
N GLY A 71 23.19 -3.41 8.40
CA GLY A 71 23.43 -4.60 9.20
C GLY A 71 24.18 -5.74 8.45
N GLY A 72 24.84 -5.42 7.32
CA GLY A 72 25.53 -6.41 6.49
C GLY A 72 24.61 -7.37 5.73
N VAL A 73 23.29 -7.10 5.71
CA VAL A 73 22.29 -7.96 5.05
C VAL A 73 21.96 -7.39 3.67
N SER A 74 22.36 -8.07 2.60
CA SER A 74 21.99 -7.74 1.23
C SER A 74 20.76 -8.56 0.79
N LEU A 75 19.82 -7.94 0.06
CA LEU A 75 18.60 -8.57 -0.43
C LEU A 75 18.42 -8.38 -1.95
N THR A 76 19.54 -8.32 -2.69
CA THR A 76 19.55 -8.01 -4.13
C THR A 76 19.38 -9.23 -5.03
N SER A 77 19.51 -10.44 -4.50
CA SER A 77 19.33 -11.66 -5.27
C SER A 77 18.36 -12.65 -4.60
N TYR A 78 17.85 -13.57 -5.40
CA TYR A 78 16.99 -14.66 -4.91
C TYR A 78 17.64 -15.45 -3.77
N GLU A 79 18.91 -15.82 -3.93
CA GLU A 79 19.66 -16.63 -2.96
C GLU A 79 19.78 -15.92 -1.62
N GLN A 80 20.04 -14.61 -1.65
CA GLN A 80 20.14 -13.78 -0.45
C GLN A 80 18.81 -13.68 0.29
N VAL A 81 17.73 -13.43 -0.44
CA VAL A 81 16.39 -13.35 0.14
C VAL A 81 15.96 -14.73 0.67
N LYS A 82 16.19 -15.80 -0.07
CA LYS A 82 15.90 -17.17 0.36
C LYS A 82 16.70 -17.56 1.61
N ALA A 83 17.96 -17.17 1.71
CA ALA A 83 18.78 -17.47 2.87
C ALA A 83 18.23 -16.86 4.16
N VAL A 84 17.80 -15.59 4.13
CA VAL A 84 17.18 -14.93 5.32
C VAL A 84 15.77 -15.45 5.59
N ALA A 85 15.04 -15.86 4.56
CA ALA A 85 13.75 -16.51 4.70
C ALA A 85 13.84 -17.86 5.39
N THR A 86 14.76 -18.71 4.94
CA THR A 86 15.00 -20.05 5.51
C THR A 86 15.47 -19.99 6.97
N LYS A 87 16.22 -18.95 7.34
CA LYS A 87 16.64 -18.71 8.73
C LYS A 87 15.49 -18.18 9.62
N GLY A 88 14.33 -17.87 9.06
CA GLY A 88 13.19 -17.29 9.77
C GLY A 88 13.31 -15.79 10.04
N SER A 89 14.46 -15.17 9.76
CA SER A 89 14.67 -13.75 10.04
C SER A 89 13.82 -12.83 9.16
N LEU A 90 13.59 -13.19 7.90
CA LEU A 90 12.73 -12.40 7.02
C LEU A 90 11.31 -12.29 7.57
N GLU A 91 10.69 -13.40 7.90
CA GLU A 91 9.33 -13.44 8.42
C GLU A 91 9.23 -12.80 9.82
N GLY A 92 10.20 -13.09 10.70
CA GLY A 92 10.23 -12.55 12.06
C GLY A 92 10.38 -11.04 12.09
N THR A 93 11.29 -10.46 11.28
CA THR A 93 11.48 -9.01 11.19
C THR A 93 10.26 -8.30 10.62
N MET A 94 9.65 -8.86 9.56
CA MET A 94 8.46 -8.28 8.92
C MET A 94 7.21 -8.36 9.80
N ASN A 95 7.06 -9.45 10.56
CA ASN A 95 5.97 -9.61 11.53
C ASN A 95 6.22 -8.85 12.83
N GLN A 96 7.44 -8.31 13.00
CA GLN A 96 7.85 -7.59 14.22
C GLN A 96 7.68 -8.47 15.47
N SER A 97 8.13 -9.71 15.39
CA SER A 97 7.93 -10.74 16.42
C SER A 97 9.19 -11.55 16.67
N GLY A 98 9.21 -12.30 17.76
CA GLY A 98 10.30 -13.27 18.03
C GLY A 98 11.65 -12.65 18.39
N GLY A 99 11.71 -11.39 18.82
CA GLY A 99 12.97 -10.72 19.18
C GLY A 99 13.81 -10.28 17.98
N TYR A 100 13.28 -10.37 16.77
CA TYR A 100 13.93 -9.84 15.57
C TYR A 100 13.83 -8.32 15.50
N ALA A 101 14.79 -7.69 14.82
CA ALA A 101 14.72 -6.26 14.51
C ALA A 101 13.45 -5.93 13.71
N VAL A 102 12.84 -4.79 14.03
CA VAL A 102 11.62 -4.31 13.32
C VAL A 102 11.99 -3.86 11.91
N MET A 103 11.46 -4.52 10.89
CA MET A 103 11.68 -4.18 9.47
C MET A 103 10.37 -4.23 8.68
N PRO A 104 10.13 -3.27 7.78
CA PRO A 104 10.91 -2.03 7.63
C PRO A 104 10.71 -1.09 8.83
N PRO A 105 11.68 -0.17 9.10
CA PRO A 105 11.56 0.78 10.22
C PRO A 105 10.37 1.73 10.11
N ALA A 106 9.91 1.98 8.89
CA ALA A 106 8.74 2.84 8.61
C ALA A 106 7.40 2.24 9.07
N GLY A 107 7.39 0.98 9.49
CA GLY A 107 6.20 0.28 9.97
C GLY A 107 5.93 -1.05 9.29
N LYS A 108 4.98 -1.78 9.85
CA LYS A 108 4.59 -3.11 9.38
C LYS A 108 3.95 -3.03 7.98
N LEU A 109 4.31 -3.95 7.10
CA LEU A 109 3.68 -4.04 5.79
C LEU A 109 2.21 -4.50 5.90
N ALA A 110 1.44 -4.23 4.85
CA ALA A 110 0.06 -4.69 4.76
C ALA A 110 -0.03 -6.20 4.96
N THR A 111 -1.07 -6.65 5.65
CA THR A 111 -1.29 -8.07 5.98
C THR A 111 -1.21 -8.98 4.76
N CYS A 112 -1.67 -8.53 3.60
CA CYS A 112 -1.56 -9.29 2.36
C CYS A 112 -0.11 -9.62 2.01
N LYS A 113 0.78 -8.62 2.04
CA LYS A 113 2.21 -8.81 1.74
C LYS A 113 2.87 -9.79 2.73
N LEU A 114 2.51 -9.70 4.00
CA LEU A 114 3.00 -10.62 5.03
C LEU A 114 2.53 -12.06 4.77
N ASN A 115 1.25 -12.23 4.41
CA ASN A 115 0.69 -13.54 4.09
C ASN A 115 1.32 -14.15 2.83
N GLN A 116 1.63 -13.32 1.82
CA GLN A 116 2.33 -13.77 0.62
C GLN A 116 3.74 -14.28 0.94
N VAL A 117 4.50 -13.56 1.78
CA VAL A 117 5.83 -14.00 2.23
C VAL A 117 5.74 -15.28 3.03
N ALA A 118 4.86 -15.35 4.02
CA ALA A 118 4.66 -16.54 4.83
C ALA A 118 4.29 -17.77 3.97
N LYS A 119 3.41 -17.59 2.98
CA LYS A 119 3.03 -18.66 2.05
C LYS A 119 4.19 -19.08 1.16
N TRP A 120 4.94 -18.13 0.62
CA TRP A 120 6.12 -18.38 -0.19
C TRP A 120 7.17 -19.22 0.56
N ILE A 121 7.46 -18.86 1.82
CA ILE A 121 8.37 -19.60 2.68
C ILE A 121 7.87 -21.03 2.92
N ARG A 122 6.59 -21.20 3.28
CA ARG A 122 5.97 -22.52 3.49
C ARG A 122 5.99 -23.41 2.26
N ASN A 123 5.94 -22.83 1.06
CA ASN A 123 6.03 -23.55 -0.20
C ASN A 123 7.49 -23.92 -0.59
N GLY A 124 8.48 -23.67 0.28
CA GLY A 124 9.90 -23.96 0.00
C GLY A 124 10.62 -22.81 -0.71
N ALA A 125 10.05 -21.62 -0.67
CA ALA A 125 10.60 -20.41 -1.29
C ALA A 125 10.93 -20.59 -2.79
N PRO A 126 9.96 -20.93 -3.66
CA PRO A 126 10.21 -21.13 -5.09
C PRO A 126 10.64 -19.82 -5.78
N GLN A 127 11.45 -19.96 -6.86
CA GLN A 127 11.91 -18.84 -7.68
C GLN A 127 10.83 -18.20 -8.54
#